data_42f02bab1dabfbac2bac75fa5f7ec142
#
_entry.id   42f02bab1dabfbac2bac75fa5f7ec142
#
_cell.length_a   1.000
_cell.length_b   1.000
_cell.length_c   1.000
_cell.angle_alpha   90.00
_cell.angle_beta   90.00
_cell.angle_gamma   90.00
#
_symmetry.space_group_name_H-M   'P 1'
#
loop_
_entity.id
_entity.type
_entity.pdbx_description
1 polymer ?
#
loop_
_entity_poly.entity_id
_entity_poly.type
_entity_poly.pdbx_seq_one_letter_code
_entity_poly.pdbx_strand_id
1 'polypeptide(L)'
;MTPTAVAYSGVVPEETYVTRHALSSRTQIVIGISVAAVIGWPIIANGLKASTLASVGVAFVALAFMAGFRQMTVCVNHINLQVVFAFGWPRRTVQLSEIVDVSTHRIRALYGWGIRAVPNGMLWRAGGHHAVRLELSSGRYLYIGAADCEDLAREISERLPAR
;
A
#
# COMPACT_ATOMS: atom_id res chain seq x y z
N MET A 1 12.51 -2.51 -20.93
CA MET A 1 12.92 -1.48 -19.97
C MET A 1 13.05 -2.16 -18.62
N THR A 2 14.25 -2.39 -18.18
CA THR A 2 14.62 -3.11 -16.94
C THR A 2 14.31 -2.20 -15.75
N PRO A 3 13.53 -2.61 -14.75
CA PRO A 3 13.29 -1.79 -13.57
C PRO A 3 14.54 -1.78 -12.70
N THR A 4 15.01 -0.58 -12.41
CA THR A 4 16.14 -0.32 -11.50
C THR A 4 15.83 -0.86 -10.11
N ALA A 5 16.60 -1.83 -9.66
CA ALA A 5 16.55 -2.39 -8.33
C ALA A 5 17.00 -1.31 -7.32
N VAL A 6 16.07 -0.79 -6.53
CA VAL A 6 16.43 -0.07 -5.31
C VAL A 6 16.85 -1.12 -4.29
N ALA A 7 18.12 -1.04 -3.89
CA ALA A 7 18.73 -1.97 -2.96
C ALA A 7 18.00 -1.97 -1.61
N TYR A 8 17.21 -3.01 -1.39
CA TYR A 8 16.86 -3.44 -0.05
C TYR A 8 18.10 -4.13 0.53
N SER A 9 18.74 -3.55 1.55
CA SER A 9 19.87 -4.18 2.26
C SER A 9 19.35 -5.26 3.23
N GLY A 10 18.80 -6.29 2.67
CA GLY A 10 18.47 -7.56 3.28
C GLY A 10 18.55 -8.57 2.16
N VAL A 11 19.28 -9.65 2.35
CA VAL A 11 19.46 -10.73 1.39
C VAL A 11 18.09 -11.10 0.82
N VAL A 12 17.81 -10.70 -0.43
CA VAL A 12 16.63 -11.12 -1.17
C VAL A 12 16.96 -12.52 -1.70
N PRO A 13 16.32 -13.58 -1.23
CA PRO A 13 16.54 -14.91 -1.81
C PRO A 13 16.16 -14.89 -3.29
N GLU A 14 16.88 -15.61 -4.11
CA GLU A 14 16.86 -15.62 -5.58
C GLU A 14 15.50 -15.97 -6.22
N GLU A 15 14.50 -16.40 -5.45
CA GLU A 15 13.13 -16.73 -5.88
C GLU A 15 12.06 -15.90 -5.17
N THR A 16 12.26 -14.59 -5.03
CA THR A 16 11.25 -13.72 -4.42
C THR A 16 10.37 -13.08 -5.49
N TYR A 17 9.07 -13.35 -5.47
CA TYR A 17 8.10 -12.61 -6.26
C TYR A 17 7.91 -11.21 -5.65
N VAL A 18 8.12 -10.18 -6.45
CA VAL A 18 7.97 -8.78 -6.02
C VAL A 18 7.01 -8.06 -6.95
N THR A 19 5.88 -7.61 -6.43
CA THR A 19 4.98 -6.74 -7.16
C THR A 19 4.87 -5.38 -6.49
N ARG A 20 4.80 -4.32 -7.32
CA ARG A 20 4.73 -2.93 -6.88
C ARG A 20 3.42 -2.31 -7.36
N HIS A 21 2.66 -1.81 -6.43
CA HIS A 21 1.40 -1.13 -6.69
C HIS A 21 1.53 0.35 -6.39
N ALA A 22 1.14 1.19 -7.35
CA ALA A 22 1.12 2.63 -7.20
C ALA A 22 -0.29 3.18 -7.48
N LEU A 23 -0.58 4.34 -6.92
CA LEU A 23 -1.78 5.12 -7.25
C LEU A 23 -1.77 5.49 -8.74
N SER A 24 -2.94 5.51 -9.38
CA SER A 24 -3.06 5.90 -10.78
C SER A 24 -2.58 7.35 -10.97
N SER A 25 -2.01 7.65 -12.15
CA SER A 25 -1.52 8.99 -12.48
C SER A 25 -2.59 10.06 -12.34
N ARG A 26 -3.84 9.75 -12.70
CA ARG A 26 -4.98 10.67 -12.56
C ARG A 26 -5.22 11.05 -11.08
N THR A 27 -5.20 10.06 -10.20
CA THR A 27 -5.36 10.30 -8.76
C THR A 27 -4.21 11.14 -8.20
N GLN A 28 -3.00 10.91 -8.67
CA GLN A 28 -1.82 11.69 -8.27
C GLN A 28 -1.95 13.16 -8.68
N ILE A 29 -2.43 13.43 -9.90
CA ILE A 29 -2.67 14.79 -10.40
C ILE A 29 -3.73 15.50 -9.55
N VAL A 30 -4.87 14.85 -9.29
CA VAL A 30 -5.94 15.44 -8.46
C VAL A 30 -5.43 15.77 -7.06
N ILE A 31 -4.68 14.88 -6.42
CA ILE A 31 -4.06 15.13 -5.13
C ILE A 31 -3.09 16.32 -5.23
N GLY A 32 -2.24 16.37 -6.25
CA GLY A 32 -1.29 17.46 -6.45
C GLY A 32 -1.97 18.83 -6.59
N ILE A 33 -3.03 18.93 -7.38
CA ILE A 33 -3.82 20.15 -7.55
C ILE A 33 -4.50 20.55 -6.24
N SER A 34 -5.12 19.61 -5.55
CA SER A 34 -5.79 19.88 -4.27
C SER A 34 -4.82 20.42 -3.21
N VAL A 35 -3.63 19.89 -3.20
CA VAL A 35 -2.57 20.32 -2.29
C VAL A 35 -2.06 21.69 -2.66
N ALA A 36 -1.78 21.95 -3.94
CA ALA A 36 -1.37 23.28 -4.40
C ALA A 36 -2.42 24.34 -4.01
N ALA A 37 -3.71 24.02 -4.10
CA ALA A 37 -4.79 24.89 -3.69
C ALA A 37 -4.80 25.12 -2.15
N VAL A 38 -4.64 24.06 -1.36
CA VAL A 38 -4.63 24.14 0.12
C VAL A 38 -3.43 24.95 0.63
N ILE A 39 -2.29 24.87 -0.04
CA ILE A 39 -1.09 25.64 0.31
C ILE A 39 -1.16 27.07 -0.24
N GLY A 40 -1.56 27.24 -1.48
CA GLY A 40 -1.54 28.51 -2.20
C GLY A 40 -2.59 29.49 -1.71
N TRP A 41 -3.81 29.01 -1.46
CA TRP A 41 -4.92 29.87 -1.06
C TRP A 41 -4.65 30.69 0.22
N PRO A 42 -4.19 30.12 1.34
CA PRO A 42 -3.86 30.90 2.54
C PRO A 42 -2.78 31.96 2.31
N ILE A 43 -1.79 31.68 1.47
CA ILE A 43 -0.72 32.62 1.14
C ILE A 43 -1.27 33.82 0.36
N ILE A 44 -2.12 33.55 -0.63
CA ILE A 44 -2.75 34.60 -1.44
C ILE A 44 -3.71 35.44 -0.61
N ALA A 45 -4.51 34.82 0.25
CA ALA A 45 -5.55 35.49 1.02
C ALA A 45 -5.01 36.29 2.21
N ASN A 46 -3.95 35.80 2.89
CA ASN A 46 -3.50 36.36 4.18
C ASN A 46 -2.04 36.84 4.18
N GLY A 47 -1.33 36.63 3.07
CA GLY A 47 0.11 36.92 2.99
C GLY A 47 0.96 35.98 3.87
N LEU A 48 2.24 36.31 4.01
CA LEU A 48 3.22 35.52 4.78
C LEU A 48 3.17 35.87 6.28
N LYS A 49 2.10 35.51 6.96
CA LYS A 49 1.98 35.62 8.42
C LYS A 49 2.40 34.31 9.10
N ALA A 50 2.72 34.37 10.39
CA ALA A 50 3.11 33.19 11.18
C ALA A 50 2.04 32.06 11.11
N SER A 51 0.76 32.40 11.15
CA SER A 51 -0.35 31.47 11.01
C SER A 51 -0.39 30.79 9.64
N THR A 52 -0.04 31.53 8.58
CA THR A 52 0.03 31.00 7.21
C THR A 52 1.20 30.02 7.07
N LEU A 53 2.36 30.35 7.64
CA LEU A 53 3.52 29.46 7.64
C LEU A 53 3.25 28.18 8.41
N ALA A 54 2.54 28.26 9.54
CA ALA A 54 2.11 27.08 10.29
C ALA A 54 1.18 26.18 9.46
N SER A 55 0.20 26.77 8.76
CA SER A 55 -0.72 26.02 7.88
C SER A 55 0.01 25.31 6.73
N VAL A 56 0.96 25.99 6.10
CA VAL A 56 1.81 25.44 5.04
C VAL A 56 2.66 24.29 5.58
N GLY A 57 3.22 24.44 6.79
CA GLY A 57 3.98 23.36 7.44
C GLY A 57 3.14 22.11 7.69
N VAL A 58 1.93 22.27 8.21
CA VAL A 58 0.99 21.16 8.43
C VAL A 58 0.61 20.50 7.11
N ALA A 59 0.32 21.28 6.07
CA ALA A 59 0.01 20.75 4.75
C ALA A 59 1.18 19.97 4.14
N PHE A 60 2.41 20.44 4.32
CA PHE A 60 3.61 19.75 3.86
C PHE A 60 3.81 18.40 4.57
N VAL A 61 3.62 18.36 5.90
CA VAL A 61 3.70 17.11 6.68
C VAL A 61 2.62 16.12 6.22
N ALA A 62 1.38 16.59 6.03
CA ALA A 62 0.29 15.75 5.53
C ALA A 62 0.60 15.16 4.16
N LEU A 63 1.22 15.96 3.27
CA LEU A 63 1.67 15.52 1.96
C LEU A 63 2.74 14.46 2.01
N ALA A 64 3.78 14.68 2.82
CA ALA A 64 4.85 13.72 3.00
C ALA A 64 4.30 12.39 3.51
N PHE A 65 3.34 12.45 4.46
CA PHE A 65 2.64 11.28 4.96
C PHE A 65 1.85 10.57 3.85
N MET A 66 1.06 11.32 3.06
CA MET A 66 0.30 10.75 1.94
C MET A 66 1.22 10.15 0.86
N ALA A 67 2.37 10.76 0.60
CA ALA A 67 3.35 10.24 -0.34
C ALA A 67 3.87 8.86 0.07
N GLY A 68 3.98 8.59 1.37
CA GLY A 68 4.38 7.28 1.91
C GLY A 68 3.40 6.16 1.59
N PHE A 69 2.12 6.48 1.41
CA PHE A 69 1.09 5.49 1.07
C PHE A 69 0.82 5.35 -0.43
N ARG A 70 1.57 6.08 -1.27
CA ARG A 70 1.39 6.04 -2.74
C ARG A 70 1.81 4.73 -3.38
N GLN A 71 2.78 4.06 -2.80
CA GLN A 71 3.35 2.82 -3.32
C GLN A 71 3.35 1.77 -2.23
N MET A 72 2.98 0.58 -2.60
CA MET A 72 3.02 -0.61 -1.77
C MET A 72 3.75 -1.70 -2.54
N THR A 73 4.68 -2.33 -1.89
CA THR A 73 5.42 -3.47 -2.43
C THR A 73 4.98 -4.72 -1.67
N VAL A 74 4.63 -5.76 -2.40
CA VAL A 74 4.35 -7.08 -1.87
C VAL A 74 5.46 -8.01 -2.29
N CYS A 75 6.13 -8.62 -1.33
CA CYS A 75 7.18 -9.60 -1.54
C CYS A 75 6.69 -10.95 -1.03
N VAL A 76 6.72 -11.96 -1.87
CA VAL A 76 6.38 -13.34 -1.51
C VAL A 76 7.62 -14.19 -1.68
N ASN A 77 8.07 -14.83 -0.62
CA ASN A 77 9.12 -15.83 -0.64
C ASN A 77 8.56 -17.19 -0.15
N HIS A 78 9.39 -18.23 -0.06
CA HIS A 78 8.94 -19.58 0.34
C HIS A 78 8.45 -19.69 1.78
N ILE A 79 8.74 -18.71 2.64
CA ILE A 79 8.43 -18.77 4.09
C ILE A 79 7.42 -17.69 4.46
N ASN A 80 7.60 -16.48 3.91
CA ASN A 80 6.88 -15.30 4.36
C ASN A 80 6.29 -14.50 3.19
N LEU A 81 5.13 -13.92 3.43
CA LEU A 81 4.57 -12.84 2.65
C LEU A 81 4.79 -11.53 3.39
N GLN A 82 5.41 -10.55 2.76
CA GLN A 82 5.68 -9.24 3.33
C GLN A 82 5.02 -8.15 2.50
N VAL A 83 4.28 -7.27 3.18
CA VAL A 83 3.66 -6.07 2.59
C VAL A 83 4.32 -4.84 3.21
N VAL A 84 4.82 -3.94 2.36
CA VAL A 84 5.57 -2.76 2.79
C VAL A 84 5.14 -1.54 1.98
N PHE A 85 4.95 -0.39 2.64
CA PHE A 85 4.75 0.88 1.97
C PHE A 85 6.08 1.57 1.61
N ALA A 86 6.00 2.65 0.78
CA ALA A 86 7.13 3.25 0.06
C ALA A 86 8.36 3.57 0.92
N PHE A 87 8.17 3.99 2.16
CA PHE A 87 9.28 4.35 3.08
C PHE A 87 9.76 3.20 3.96
N GLY A 88 9.40 1.93 3.62
CA GLY A 88 9.75 0.77 4.44
C GLY A 88 8.88 0.62 5.69
N TRP A 89 7.98 1.56 5.95
CA TRP A 89 7.06 1.57 7.08
C TRP A 89 5.73 2.24 6.67
N PRO A 90 4.59 1.73 7.12
CA PRO A 90 4.39 0.51 7.90
C PRO A 90 4.64 -0.77 7.05
N ARG A 91 5.01 -1.84 7.75
CA ARG A 91 5.25 -3.16 7.14
C ARG A 91 4.47 -4.23 7.89
N ARG A 92 4.05 -5.27 7.18
CA ARG A 92 3.46 -6.46 7.76
C ARG A 92 4.06 -7.70 7.14
N THR A 93 4.47 -8.63 7.97
CA THR A 93 4.95 -9.95 7.57
C THR A 93 3.96 -11.00 8.08
N VAL A 94 3.63 -11.96 7.23
CA VAL A 94 2.78 -13.10 7.53
C VAL A 94 3.51 -14.34 7.05
N GLN A 95 3.57 -15.39 7.85
CA GLN A 95 4.14 -16.66 7.44
C GLN A 95 3.16 -17.37 6.50
N LEU A 96 3.66 -17.98 5.42
CA LEU A 96 2.80 -18.72 4.49
C LEU A 96 2.09 -19.90 5.19
N SER A 97 2.70 -20.48 6.21
CA SER A 97 2.10 -21.54 7.06
C SER A 97 0.87 -21.07 7.86
N GLU A 98 0.74 -19.76 8.09
CA GLU A 98 -0.44 -19.18 8.77
C GLU A 98 -1.60 -18.94 7.81
N ILE A 99 -1.39 -19.00 6.49
CA ILE A 99 -2.41 -18.75 5.48
C ILE A 99 -3.18 -20.04 5.24
N VAL A 100 -4.48 -19.98 5.48
CA VAL A 100 -5.41 -21.12 5.32
C VAL A 100 -6.05 -21.15 3.94
N ASP A 101 -6.44 -19.96 3.44
CA ASP A 101 -7.10 -19.80 2.16
C ASP A 101 -6.68 -18.51 1.46
N VAL A 102 -6.66 -18.53 0.15
CA VAL A 102 -6.34 -17.40 -0.71
C VAL A 102 -7.46 -17.24 -1.72
N SER A 103 -8.07 -16.07 -1.74
CA SER A 103 -9.14 -15.76 -2.71
C SER A 103 -9.07 -14.31 -3.15
N THR A 104 -9.64 -14.01 -4.30
CA THR A 104 -9.76 -12.64 -4.78
C THR A 104 -11.09 -12.04 -4.35
N HIS A 105 -11.09 -10.79 -3.93
CA HIS A 105 -12.27 -10.09 -3.46
C HIS A 105 -12.36 -8.67 -4.03
N ARG A 106 -13.58 -8.26 -4.44
CA ARG A 106 -13.81 -6.90 -4.90
C ARG A 106 -14.01 -5.98 -3.71
N ILE A 107 -13.17 -4.94 -3.61
CA ILE A 107 -13.25 -3.95 -2.56
C ILE A 107 -14.14 -2.78 -2.99
N ARG A 108 -15.04 -2.35 -2.11
CA ARG A 108 -15.82 -1.13 -2.32
C ARG A 108 -14.90 0.10 -2.34
N ALA A 109 -15.17 1.03 -3.26
CA ALA A 109 -14.38 2.26 -3.39
C ALA A 109 -14.35 3.10 -2.10
N LEU A 110 -15.39 3.00 -1.28
CA LEU A 110 -15.54 3.70 0.01
C LEU A 110 -14.44 3.39 1.03
N TYR A 111 -13.77 2.25 0.92
CA TYR A 111 -12.68 1.90 1.85
C TYR A 111 -11.39 2.71 1.63
N GLY A 112 -11.31 3.52 0.56
CA GLY A 112 -10.18 4.42 0.32
C GLY A 112 -8.82 3.71 0.18
N TRP A 113 -7.74 4.41 0.46
CA TRP A 113 -6.36 3.91 0.40
C TRP A 113 -5.74 3.80 1.80
N GLY A 114 -4.58 3.15 1.88
CA GLY A 114 -3.82 2.98 3.11
C GLY A 114 -4.17 1.71 3.86
N ILE A 115 -3.97 1.75 5.17
CA ILE A 115 -4.27 0.64 6.08
C ILE A 115 -5.56 0.95 6.81
N ARG A 116 -6.49 -0.01 6.78
CA ARG A 116 -7.80 0.15 7.45
C ARG A 116 -8.24 -1.14 8.12
N ALA A 117 -8.89 -0.99 9.26
CA ALA A 117 -9.63 -2.08 9.87
C ALA A 117 -10.91 -2.32 9.04
N VAL A 118 -11.18 -3.59 8.77
CA VAL A 118 -12.40 -4.08 8.11
C VAL A 118 -12.99 -5.18 8.98
N PRO A 119 -14.26 -5.55 8.80
CA PRO A 119 -14.84 -6.65 9.58
C PRO A 119 -13.94 -7.89 9.49
N ASN A 120 -13.58 -8.42 10.65
CA ASN A 120 -12.73 -9.60 10.85
C ASN A 120 -11.30 -9.50 10.29
N GLY A 121 -10.78 -8.27 9.99
CA GLY A 121 -9.45 -8.19 9.43
C GLY A 121 -8.88 -6.81 9.21
N MET A 122 -7.86 -6.76 8.38
CA MET A 122 -7.14 -5.54 8.00
C MET A 122 -7.02 -5.45 6.48
N LEU A 123 -7.28 -4.28 5.92
CA LEU A 123 -7.07 -3.97 4.52
C LEU A 123 -5.80 -3.13 4.34
N TRP A 124 -4.90 -3.58 3.47
CA TRP A 124 -3.71 -2.87 3.02
C TRP A 124 -3.87 -2.56 1.54
N ARG A 125 -3.97 -1.29 1.16
CA ARG A 125 -4.31 -0.89 -0.21
C ARG A 125 -3.53 0.34 -0.65
N ALA A 126 -2.80 0.22 -1.77
CA ALA A 126 -2.19 1.35 -2.46
C ALA A 126 -2.98 1.76 -3.72
N GLY A 127 -3.82 0.87 -4.28
CA GLY A 127 -4.59 1.12 -5.49
C GLY A 127 -5.52 -0.05 -5.85
N GLY A 128 -6.12 0.03 -7.06
CA GLY A 128 -7.00 -1.03 -7.58
C GLY A 128 -8.39 -1.09 -6.94
N HIS A 129 -9.28 -1.92 -7.49
CA HIS A 129 -10.63 -2.18 -6.97
C HIS A 129 -10.79 -3.63 -6.49
N HIS A 130 -9.72 -4.43 -6.58
CA HIS A 130 -9.67 -5.81 -6.15
C HIS A 130 -8.62 -5.98 -5.07
N ALA A 131 -8.76 -6.99 -4.25
CA ALA A 131 -7.77 -7.41 -3.27
C ALA A 131 -7.65 -8.92 -3.24
N VAL A 132 -6.47 -9.38 -2.90
CA VAL A 132 -6.26 -10.75 -2.44
C VAL A 132 -6.70 -10.81 -0.99
N ARG A 133 -7.64 -11.69 -0.68
CA ARG A 133 -8.08 -12.01 0.68
C ARG A 133 -7.32 -13.25 1.14
N LEU A 134 -6.59 -13.10 2.21
CA LEU A 134 -5.88 -14.16 2.88
C LEU A 134 -6.63 -14.49 4.18
N GLU A 135 -7.05 -15.73 4.32
CA GLU A 135 -7.58 -16.24 5.58
C GLU A 135 -6.42 -16.77 6.42
N LEU A 136 -6.28 -16.26 7.63
CA LEU A 136 -5.22 -16.68 8.55
C LEU A 136 -5.74 -17.76 9.52
N SER A 137 -4.86 -18.61 9.99
CA SER A 137 -5.17 -19.65 10.96
C SER A 137 -5.80 -19.12 12.27
N SER A 138 -5.63 -17.83 12.54
CA SER A 138 -6.29 -17.14 13.63
C SER A 138 -7.77 -16.81 13.38
N GLY A 139 -8.34 -17.17 12.22
CA GLY A 139 -9.69 -16.80 11.79
C GLY A 139 -9.85 -15.34 11.34
N ARG A 140 -8.75 -14.60 11.24
CA ARG A 140 -8.74 -13.21 10.77
C ARG A 140 -8.38 -13.12 9.29
N TYR A 141 -8.84 -12.06 8.63
CA TYR A 141 -8.54 -11.81 7.24
C TYR A 141 -7.49 -10.71 7.05
N LEU A 142 -6.60 -10.90 6.08
CA LEU A 142 -5.73 -9.87 5.56
C LEU A 142 -6.10 -9.63 4.09
N TYR A 143 -6.47 -8.40 3.77
CA TYR A 143 -6.79 -7.98 2.41
C TYR A 143 -5.64 -7.15 1.86
N ILE A 144 -5.12 -7.55 0.71
CA ILE A 144 -4.02 -6.86 0.00
C ILE A 144 -4.60 -6.32 -1.31
N GLY A 145 -4.84 -5.02 -1.36
CA GLY A 145 -5.34 -4.34 -2.56
C GLY A 145 -4.24 -4.18 -3.59
N ALA A 146 -4.33 -4.94 -4.67
CA ALA A 146 -3.36 -4.99 -5.75
C ALA A 146 -4.06 -4.75 -7.10
N ALA A 147 -3.33 -4.30 -8.11
CA ALA A 147 -3.87 -4.17 -9.46
C ALA A 147 -3.91 -5.53 -10.17
N ASP A 148 -2.95 -6.39 -9.88
CA ASP A 148 -2.72 -7.73 -10.40
C ASP A 148 -3.10 -8.82 -9.36
N CYS A 149 -4.28 -8.68 -8.77
CA CYS A 149 -4.75 -9.58 -7.71
C CYS A 149 -4.76 -11.06 -8.10
N GLU A 150 -5.07 -11.37 -9.35
CA GLU A 150 -5.15 -12.76 -9.83
C GLU A 150 -3.77 -13.40 -9.88
N ASP A 151 -2.77 -12.67 -10.41
CA ASP A 151 -1.40 -13.16 -10.47
C ASP A 151 -0.80 -13.29 -9.06
N LEU A 152 -1.04 -12.29 -8.21
CA LEU A 152 -0.60 -12.35 -6.81
C LEU A 152 -1.26 -13.50 -6.03
N ALA A 153 -2.56 -13.73 -6.23
CA ALA A 153 -3.26 -14.82 -5.56
C ALA A 153 -2.74 -16.19 -6.03
N ARG A 154 -2.48 -16.35 -7.34
CA ARG A 154 -1.88 -17.57 -7.90
C ARG A 154 -0.50 -17.81 -7.31
N GLU A 155 0.37 -16.80 -7.32
CA GLU A 155 1.73 -16.90 -6.80
C GLU A 155 1.77 -17.27 -5.31
N ILE A 156 0.87 -16.69 -4.51
CA ILE A 156 0.76 -17.07 -3.09
C ILE A 156 0.27 -18.52 -2.97
N SER A 157 -0.74 -18.90 -3.74
CA SER A 157 -1.33 -20.25 -3.68
C SER A 157 -0.33 -21.34 -4.07
N GLU A 158 0.51 -21.09 -5.08
CA GLU A 158 1.54 -22.03 -5.53
C GLU A 158 2.65 -22.25 -4.47
N ARG A 159 2.86 -21.27 -3.60
CA ARG A 159 3.87 -21.33 -2.53
C ARG A 159 3.32 -21.76 -1.17
N LEU A 160 2.00 -21.95 -1.07
CA LEU A 160 1.45 -22.51 0.16
C LEU A 160 1.99 -23.91 0.42
N PRO A 161 2.34 -24.26 1.67
CA PRO A 161 2.74 -25.62 2.00
C PRO A 161 1.60 -26.59 1.71
N ALA A 162 1.93 -27.70 1.08
CA ALA A 162 0.99 -28.81 0.85
C ALA A 162 0.43 -29.25 2.20
N ARG A 163 -0.90 -29.29 2.32
CA ARG A 163 -1.62 -29.74 3.51
C ARG A 163 -2.03 -31.19 3.36
#